data_193262bf23ec08e274b07afe9d0a2c00
#
_entry.id   193262bf23ec08e274b07afe9d0a2c00
#
_cell.length_a   1.000
_cell.length_b   1.000
_cell.length_c   1.000
_cell.angle_alpha   90.00
_cell.angle_beta   90.00
_cell.angle_gamma   90.00
#
_symmetry.space_group_name_H-M   'P 1'
#
loop_
_entity.id
_entity.type
_entity.pdbx_description
1 polymer ?
#
loop_
_entity_poly.entity_id
_entity_poly.type
_entity_poly.pdbx_seq_one_letter_code
_entity_poly.pdbx_strand_id
1 'polypeptide(L)'
;MTMMVLATATAFAQQATPEPTLKPGSEVKLASLAAAKWVQGEAPASFEGGKVYIFECWATWCGPCLAAIPHVNDLHKKYKEKGLRIYGMNVWEDGLDKVENFVKGKGDGMSYPVAYVGKGGAFETEWLVPAGVKGIPHAFVVKDGKLLFTTHPMQLTEERIDSLLSGEEGARKVSEELNAAKESREKSAKVLMEIRKAAATKDIATMESKI
;
A
#
# COMPACT_ATOMS: atom_id res chain seq x y z
N MET A 1 -53.69 16.74 -31.25
CA MET A 1 -53.14 15.85 -30.19
C MET A 1 -51.63 15.88 -30.27
N THR A 2 -51.01 16.69 -29.45
CA THR A 2 -49.53 16.88 -29.47
C THR A 2 -48.95 16.01 -28.34
N MET A 3 -48.22 15.00 -28.71
CA MET A 3 -47.59 14.05 -27.77
C MET A 3 -46.28 14.65 -27.25
N MET A 4 -46.27 15.03 -25.99
CA MET A 4 -45.10 15.55 -25.26
C MET A 4 -44.27 14.38 -24.76
N VAL A 5 -43.09 14.14 -25.35
CA VAL A 5 -42.15 13.13 -24.91
C VAL A 5 -41.33 13.70 -23.74
N LEU A 6 -41.61 13.25 -22.53
CA LEU A 6 -40.76 13.54 -21.37
C LEU A 6 -39.48 12.68 -21.46
N ALA A 7 -38.37 13.31 -21.74
CA ALA A 7 -37.05 12.70 -21.59
C ALA A 7 -36.65 12.68 -20.10
N THR A 8 -36.70 11.54 -19.45
CA THR A 8 -36.17 11.34 -18.11
C THR A 8 -34.66 11.21 -18.19
N ALA A 9 -33.95 12.26 -17.83
CA ALA A 9 -32.50 12.21 -17.63
C ALA A 9 -32.21 11.44 -16.33
N THR A 10 -31.81 10.17 -16.45
CA THR A 10 -31.27 9.39 -15.33
C THR A 10 -29.89 9.94 -14.98
N ALA A 11 -29.83 10.73 -13.91
CA ALA A 11 -28.58 11.17 -13.32
C ALA A 11 -27.86 9.93 -12.73
N PHE A 12 -26.80 9.48 -13.38
CA PHE A 12 -25.86 8.55 -12.77
C PHE A 12 -25.17 9.27 -11.61
N ALA A 13 -25.65 9.02 -10.39
CA ALA A 13 -24.98 9.45 -9.17
C ALA A 13 -23.62 8.73 -9.12
N GLN A 14 -22.55 9.49 -9.35
CA GLN A 14 -21.18 9.04 -9.23
C GLN A 14 -20.97 8.73 -7.75
N GLN A 15 -20.95 7.43 -7.37
CA GLN A 15 -20.64 7.02 -6.01
C GLN A 15 -19.20 7.48 -5.70
N ALA A 16 -19.09 8.46 -4.81
CA ALA A 16 -17.80 8.86 -4.27
C ALA A 16 -17.14 7.63 -3.64
N THR A 17 -15.90 7.34 -4.03
CA THR A 17 -15.13 6.30 -3.36
C THR A 17 -15.01 6.70 -1.89
N PRO A 18 -15.37 5.82 -0.94
CA PRO A 18 -15.29 6.14 0.48
C PRO A 18 -13.85 6.53 0.85
N GLU A 19 -13.73 7.55 1.69
CA GLU A 19 -12.43 8.00 2.20
C GLU A 19 -11.75 6.87 2.99
N PRO A 20 -10.41 6.72 2.87
CA PRO A 20 -9.67 5.72 3.62
C PRO A 20 -9.85 5.88 5.13
N THR A 21 -10.17 4.77 5.80
CA THR A 21 -10.32 4.72 7.26
C THR A 21 -9.02 4.33 7.97
N LEU A 22 -8.14 3.55 7.32
CA LEU A 22 -6.79 3.26 7.78
C LEU A 22 -5.83 4.30 7.18
N LYS A 23 -5.44 5.28 7.99
CA LYS A 23 -4.63 6.44 7.60
C LYS A 23 -3.48 6.66 8.59
N PRO A 24 -2.49 7.52 8.30
CA PRO A 24 -1.42 7.85 9.22
C PRO A 24 -1.92 8.19 10.63
N GLY A 25 -1.31 7.57 11.64
CA GLY A 25 -1.72 7.65 13.04
C GLY A 25 -2.74 6.59 13.49
N SER A 26 -3.39 5.87 12.56
CA SER A 26 -4.31 4.77 12.92
C SER A 26 -3.57 3.62 13.57
N GLU A 27 -4.16 3.04 14.62
CA GLU A 27 -3.69 1.78 15.19
C GLU A 27 -3.92 0.62 14.21
N VAL A 28 -2.95 -0.28 14.11
CA VAL A 28 -3.04 -1.49 13.31
C VAL A 28 -3.09 -2.72 14.20
N LYS A 29 -3.87 -3.73 13.78
CA LYS A 29 -4.08 -4.95 14.56
C LYS A 29 -3.27 -6.10 13.99
N LEU A 30 -2.66 -6.90 14.85
CA LEU A 30 -1.91 -8.10 14.47
C LEU A 30 -2.80 -9.31 14.15
N ALA A 31 -4.10 -9.25 14.48
CA ALA A 31 -5.01 -10.39 14.32
C ALA A 31 -5.08 -10.93 12.90
N SER A 32 -5.13 -10.04 11.89
CA SER A 32 -5.13 -10.44 10.48
C SER A 32 -3.81 -11.06 10.03
N LEU A 33 -2.69 -10.66 10.64
CA LEU A 33 -1.37 -11.23 10.37
C LEU A 33 -1.22 -12.61 11.02
N ALA A 34 -1.75 -12.79 12.22
CA ALA A 34 -1.79 -14.10 12.90
C ALA A 34 -2.67 -15.11 12.16
N ALA A 35 -3.75 -14.65 11.49
CA ALA A 35 -4.64 -15.48 10.71
C ALA A 35 -4.10 -15.83 9.31
N ALA A 36 -3.04 -15.16 8.84
CA ALA A 36 -2.43 -15.41 7.55
C ALA A 36 -1.66 -16.75 7.51
N LYS A 37 -1.51 -17.33 6.33
CA LYS A 37 -0.71 -18.52 6.13
C LYS A 37 0.76 -18.16 5.86
N TRP A 38 1.62 -18.36 6.85
CA TRP A 38 3.05 -18.08 6.72
C TRP A 38 3.74 -19.19 5.92
N VAL A 39 4.33 -18.82 4.80
CA VAL A 39 5.09 -19.72 3.93
C VAL A 39 6.58 -19.71 4.25
N GLN A 40 7.03 -18.64 4.92
CA GLN A 40 8.39 -18.48 5.43
C GLN A 40 8.36 -17.61 6.69
N GLY A 41 9.03 -18.02 7.76
CA GLY A 41 9.00 -17.31 9.03
C GLY A 41 7.63 -17.35 9.71
N GLU A 42 7.35 -16.35 10.53
CA GLU A 42 6.12 -16.27 11.34
C GLU A 42 5.65 -14.83 11.51
N ALA A 43 4.39 -14.67 11.96
CA ALA A 43 3.81 -13.36 12.29
C ALA A 43 4.58 -12.67 13.42
N PRO A 44 4.64 -11.31 13.43
CA PRO A 44 5.12 -10.61 14.61
C PRO A 44 4.18 -10.87 15.79
N ALA A 45 4.75 -11.29 16.94
CA ALA A 45 3.96 -11.53 18.16
C ALA A 45 3.44 -10.23 18.78
N SER A 46 4.18 -9.13 18.60
CA SER A 46 3.83 -7.79 19.08
C SER A 46 4.55 -6.73 18.25
N PHE A 47 4.12 -5.49 18.38
CA PHE A 47 4.91 -4.34 17.93
C PHE A 47 5.84 -3.93 19.06
N GLU A 48 7.12 -4.30 18.96
CA GLU A 48 8.14 -3.96 19.94
C GLU A 48 8.50 -2.48 19.83
N GLY A 49 8.59 -1.79 20.97
CA GLY A 49 8.92 -0.37 21.04
C GLY A 49 10.25 -0.03 20.34
N GLY A 50 10.27 1.08 19.63
CA GLY A 50 11.44 1.57 18.91
C GLY A 50 11.76 0.82 17.61
N LYS A 51 11.07 -0.27 17.29
CA LYS A 51 11.24 -0.98 16.01
C LYS A 51 10.31 -0.44 14.94
N VAL A 52 10.74 -0.56 13.69
CA VAL A 52 9.98 -0.20 12.50
C VAL A 52 9.57 -1.46 11.75
N TYR A 53 8.31 -1.58 11.43
CA TYR A 53 7.71 -2.71 10.74
C TYR A 53 7.28 -2.28 9.34
N ILE A 54 7.65 -3.06 8.33
CA ILE A 54 7.24 -2.87 6.95
C ILE A 54 6.47 -4.11 6.49
N PHE A 55 5.22 -3.90 6.07
CA PHE A 55 4.39 -4.93 5.43
C PHE A 55 4.32 -4.62 3.94
N GLU A 56 5.12 -5.35 3.15
CA GLU A 56 5.27 -5.16 1.71
C GLU A 56 4.30 -6.09 0.97
N CYS A 57 3.38 -5.50 0.20
CA CYS A 57 2.34 -6.22 -0.52
C CYS A 57 2.79 -6.51 -1.95
N TRP A 58 2.75 -7.80 -2.31
CA TRP A 58 3.24 -8.30 -3.59
C TRP A 58 2.42 -9.49 -4.10
N ALA A 59 2.66 -9.91 -5.36
CA ALA A 59 2.11 -11.13 -5.92
C ALA A 59 3.09 -11.73 -6.96
N THR A 60 2.97 -13.03 -7.25
CA THR A 60 3.86 -13.70 -8.20
C THR A 60 3.67 -13.21 -9.63
N TRP A 61 2.49 -12.73 -9.97
CA TRP A 61 2.13 -12.16 -11.28
C TRP A 61 2.49 -10.67 -11.43
N CYS A 62 2.91 -10.01 -10.34
CA CYS A 62 3.21 -8.57 -10.32
C CYS A 62 4.67 -8.31 -10.71
N GLY A 63 4.94 -8.05 -11.98
CA GLY A 63 6.30 -7.77 -12.47
C GLY A 63 7.05 -6.67 -11.68
N PRO A 64 6.45 -5.48 -11.45
CA PRO A 64 7.09 -4.43 -10.64
C PRO A 64 7.37 -4.86 -9.19
N CYS A 65 6.51 -5.72 -8.59
CA CYS A 65 6.76 -6.27 -7.26
C CYS A 65 8.02 -7.17 -7.28
N LEU A 66 8.11 -8.05 -8.28
CA LEU A 66 9.26 -8.95 -8.41
C LEU A 66 10.58 -8.19 -8.60
N ALA A 67 10.54 -7.05 -9.29
CA ALA A 67 11.68 -6.17 -9.45
C ALA A 67 12.08 -5.45 -8.14
N ALA A 68 11.14 -5.25 -7.21
CA ALA A 68 11.42 -4.62 -5.91
C ALA A 68 11.98 -5.59 -4.86
N ILE A 69 11.75 -6.91 -5.00
CA ILE A 69 12.19 -7.92 -4.01
C ILE A 69 13.68 -7.82 -3.66
N PRO A 70 14.63 -7.69 -4.60
CA PRO A 70 16.05 -7.58 -4.25
C PRO A 70 16.32 -6.39 -3.31
N HIS A 71 15.78 -5.21 -3.63
CA HIS A 71 15.93 -4.02 -2.80
C HIS A 71 15.35 -4.22 -1.39
N VAL A 72 14.14 -4.78 -1.28
CA VAL A 72 13.49 -5.10 0.00
C VAL A 72 14.33 -6.09 0.81
N ASN A 73 14.89 -7.10 0.14
CA ASN A 73 15.74 -8.11 0.77
C ASN A 73 17.07 -7.54 1.26
N ASP A 74 17.67 -6.62 0.53
CA ASP A 74 18.89 -5.92 0.95
C ASP A 74 18.64 -5.06 2.19
N LEU A 75 17.53 -4.34 2.23
CA LEU A 75 17.10 -3.59 3.42
C LEU A 75 16.88 -4.53 4.61
N HIS A 76 16.20 -5.67 4.40
CA HIS A 76 16.01 -6.67 5.46
C HIS A 76 17.34 -7.15 6.02
N LYS A 77 18.26 -7.61 5.17
CA LYS A 77 19.58 -8.12 5.58
C LYS A 77 20.40 -7.08 6.34
N LYS A 78 20.39 -5.83 5.86
CA LYS A 78 21.18 -4.74 6.44
C LYS A 78 20.64 -4.22 7.77
N TYR A 79 19.31 -4.20 7.93
CA TYR A 79 18.69 -3.48 9.04
C TYR A 79 17.93 -4.36 10.05
N LYS A 80 17.77 -5.66 9.82
CA LYS A 80 17.06 -6.55 10.76
C LYS A 80 17.62 -6.51 12.17
N GLU A 81 18.95 -6.45 12.33
CA GLU A 81 19.60 -6.34 13.63
C GLU A 81 19.56 -4.92 14.22
N LYS A 82 19.24 -3.93 13.41
CA LYS A 82 19.12 -2.52 13.80
C LYS A 82 17.69 -2.11 14.18
N GLY A 83 16.73 -3.04 14.15
CA GLY A 83 15.37 -2.77 14.55
C GLY A 83 14.34 -2.68 13.41
N LEU A 84 14.75 -2.92 12.14
CA LEU A 84 13.81 -3.05 11.03
C LEU A 84 13.24 -4.47 10.97
N ARG A 85 11.93 -4.57 10.78
CA ARG A 85 11.19 -5.82 10.58
C ARG A 85 10.43 -5.74 9.27
N ILE A 86 10.78 -6.55 8.29
CA ILE A 86 10.10 -6.61 6.99
C ILE A 86 9.33 -7.92 6.87
N TYR A 87 8.11 -7.82 6.35
CA TYR A 87 7.20 -8.92 6.10
C TYR A 87 6.63 -8.80 4.70
N GLY A 88 6.79 -9.81 3.86
CA GLY A 88 6.16 -9.89 2.55
C GLY A 88 4.74 -10.43 2.68
N MET A 89 3.76 -9.63 2.30
CA MET A 89 2.36 -9.99 2.31
C MET A 89 1.93 -10.31 0.88
N ASN A 90 1.82 -11.60 0.55
CA ASN A 90 1.38 -12.02 -0.77
C ASN A 90 -0.14 -11.87 -0.87
N VAL A 91 -0.57 -10.87 -1.64
CA VAL A 91 -1.97 -10.45 -1.77
C VAL A 91 -2.51 -10.74 -3.17
N TRP A 92 -3.83 -10.86 -3.30
CA TRP A 92 -4.56 -11.02 -4.57
C TRP A 92 -4.03 -12.17 -5.44
N GLU A 93 -3.50 -13.19 -4.79
CA GLU A 93 -2.98 -14.40 -5.43
C GLU A 93 -3.97 -15.54 -5.28
N ASP A 94 -4.11 -16.35 -6.33
CA ASP A 94 -4.83 -17.62 -6.31
C ASP A 94 -3.81 -18.76 -6.27
N GLY A 95 -3.84 -19.53 -5.21
CA GLY A 95 -3.03 -20.74 -5.06
C GLY A 95 -1.78 -20.52 -4.20
N LEU A 96 -1.84 -21.10 -3.00
CA LEU A 96 -0.74 -21.11 -2.02
C LEU A 96 0.53 -21.76 -2.60
N ASP A 97 0.38 -22.90 -3.30
CA ASP A 97 1.51 -23.68 -3.83
C ASP A 97 2.42 -22.86 -4.77
N LYS A 98 1.83 -21.92 -5.53
CA LYS A 98 2.61 -20.99 -6.36
C LYS A 98 3.53 -20.11 -5.53
N VAL A 99 3.01 -19.60 -4.41
CA VAL A 99 3.74 -18.71 -3.51
C VAL A 99 4.83 -19.48 -2.79
N GLU A 100 4.52 -20.67 -2.27
CA GLU A 100 5.49 -21.56 -1.62
C GLU A 100 6.66 -21.91 -2.57
N ASN A 101 6.35 -22.32 -3.80
CA ASN A 101 7.35 -22.64 -4.80
C ASN A 101 8.18 -21.42 -5.21
N PHE A 102 7.53 -20.25 -5.35
CA PHE A 102 8.24 -19.00 -5.67
C PHE A 102 9.21 -18.61 -4.56
N VAL A 103 8.76 -18.56 -3.30
CA VAL A 103 9.59 -18.19 -2.15
C VAL A 103 10.75 -19.17 -1.99
N LYS A 104 10.47 -20.46 -2.07
CA LYS A 104 11.50 -21.51 -2.05
C LYS A 104 12.54 -21.34 -3.16
N GLY A 105 12.10 -21.01 -4.37
CA GLY A 105 12.98 -20.76 -5.51
C GLY A 105 13.85 -19.50 -5.37
N LYS A 106 13.41 -18.52 -4.56
CA LYS A 106 14.20 -17.30 -4.28
C LYS A 106 15.31 -17.54 -3.25
N GLY A 107 15.14 -18.49 -2.32
CA GLY A 107 16.13 -18.73 -1.27
C GLY A 107 16.59 -17.44 -0.59
N ASP A 108 17.90 -17.23 -0.50
CA ASP A 108 18.50 -16.01 0.09
C ASP A 108 18.16 -14.71 -0.64
N GLY A 109 17.57 -14.77 -1.84
CA GLY A 109 17.08 -13.60 -2.57
C GLY A 109 15.78 -13.03 -1.99
N MET A 110 15.11 -13.75 -1.07
CA MET A 110 13.91 -13.32 -0.36
C MET A 110 13.93 -13.90 1.06
N SER A 111 14.80 -13.37 1.93
CA SER A 111 15.11 -13.96 3.24
C SER A 111 14.24 -13.44 4.39
N TYR A 112 13.35 -12.49 4.14
CA TYR A 112 12.40 -11.97 5.13
C TYR A 112 11.16 -12.87 5.26
N PRO A 113 10.42 -12.84 6.39
CA PRO A 113 9.17 -13.57 6.56
C PRO A 113 8.14 -13.25 5.50
N VAL A 114 7.43 -14.27 5.01
CA VAL A 114 6.43 -14.14 3.94
C VAL A 114 5.15 -14.86 4.34
N ALA A 115 4.03 -14.15 4.21
CA ALA A 115 2.69 -14.69 4.39
C ALA A 115 1.91 -14.72 3.07
N TYR A 116 1.19 -15.80 2.84
CA TYR A 116 0.11 -15.86 1.87
C TYR A 116 -1.18 -15.37 2.53
N VAL A 117 -1.75 -14.28 2.03
CA VAL A 117 -3.01 -13.70 2.51
C VAL A 117 -4.14 -13.84 1.49
N GLY A 118 -3.79 -14.18 0.24
CA GLY A 118 -4.75 -14.49 -0.81
C GLY A 118 -5.68 -13.32 -1.18
N LYS A 119 -6.89 -13.67 -1.60
CA LYS A 119 -7.97 -12.73 -1.93
C LYS A 119 -9.08 -12.78 -0.87
N GLY A 120 -9.66 -11.63 -0.53
CA GLY A 120 -10.82 -11.54 0.36
C GLY A 120 -10.53 -11.91 1.82
N GLY A 121 -9.26 -12.12 2.18
CA GLY A 121 -8.86 -12.49 3.54
C GLY A 121 -8.88 -11.31 4.53
N ALA A 122 -8.60 -11.63 5.80
CA ALA A 122 -8.59 -10.64 6.88
C ALA A 122 -7.62 -9.48 6.63
N PHE A 123 -6.45 -9.74 6.05
CA PHE A 123 -5.50 -8.68 5.71
C PHE A 123 -6.06 -7.71 4.65
N GLU A 124 -6.75 -8.22 3.64
CA GLU A 124 -7.37 -7.36 2.64
C GLU A 124 -8.46 -6.48 3.25
N THR A 125 -9.33 -7.06 4.09
CA THR A 125 -10.45 -6.34 4.71
C THR A 125 -10.03 -5.37 5.82
N GLU A 126 -8.93 -5.64 6.52
CA GLU A 126 -8.45 -4.82 7.65
C GLU A 126 -7.35 -3.82 7.26
N TRP A 127 -6.62 -4.07 6.15
CA TRP A 127 -5.49 -3.23 5.75
C TRP A 127 -5.66 -2.60 4.36
N LEU A 128 -5.85 -3.44 3.31
CA LEU A 128 -5.84 -2.93 1.94
C LEU A 128 -7.06 -2.06 1.65
N VAL A 129 -8.26 -2.58 1.89
CA VAL A 129 -9.51 -1.86 1.64
C VAL A 129 -9.61 -0.61 2.49
N PRO A 130 -9.40 -0.64 3.82
CA PRO A 130 -9.46 0.56 4.66
C PRO A 130 -8.40 1.61 4.32
N ALA A 131 -7.24 1.21 3.80
CA ALA A 131 -6.20 2.15 3.36
C ALA A 131 -6.43 2.67 1.92
N GLY A 132 -7.49 2.19 1.23
CA GLY A 132 -7.78 2.56 -0.15
C GLY A 132 -6.76 2.03 -1.17
N VAL A 133 -6.06 0.93 -0.86
CA VAL A 133 -5.05 0.32 -1.73
C VAL A 133 -5.73 -0.32 -2.93
N LYS A 134 -5.36 0.11 -4.13
CA LYS A 134 -5.93 -0.36 -5.40
C LYS A 134 -4.90 -1.03 -6.32
N GLY A 135 -3.66 -1.13 -5.88
CA GLY A 135 -2.57 -1.71 -6.67
C GLY A 135 -1.34 -2.03 -5.85
N ILE A 136 -0.53 -2.90 -6.38
CA ILE A 136 0.77 -3.33 -5.85
C ILE A 136 1.86 -3.06 -6.89
N PRO A 137 3.15 -2.90 -6.47
CA PRO A 137 3.66 -3.04 -5.10
C PRO A 137 3.23 -1.90 -4.16
N HIS A 138 3.02 -2.23 -2.89
CA HIS A 138 2.59 -1.30 -1.86
C HIS A 138 3.23 -1.69 -0.53
N ALA A 139 3.56 -0.72 0.32
CA ALA A 139 4.13 -0.97 1.63
C ALA A 139 3.42 -0.15 2.71
N PHE A 140 3.10 -0.78 3.81
CA PHE A 140 2.66 -0.14 5.05
C PHE A 140 3.87 -0.04 5.98
N VAL A 141 4.15 1.14 6.50
CA VAL A 141 5.20 1.38 7.49
C VAL A 141 4.57 1.69 8.83
N VAL A 142 4.88 0.84 9.81
CA VAL A 142 4.28 0.86 11.15
C VAL A 142 5.37 1.03 12.20
N LYS A 143 5.11 1.83 13.21
CA LYS A 143 5.94 1.99 14.40
C LYS A 143 5.05 2.09 15.62
N ASP A 144 5.42 1.41 16.70
CA ASP A 144 4.68 1.39 17.96
C ASP A 144 3.18 1.08 17.79
N GLY A 145 2.86 0.15 16.87
CA GLY A 145 1.48 -0.27 16.56
C GLY A 145 0.66 0.72 15.75
N LYS A 146 1.24 1.83 15.29
CA LYS A 146 0.55 2.85 14.48
C LYS A 146 1.09 2.91 13.07
N LEU A 147 0.19 3.05 12.10
CA LEU A 147 0.55 3.32 10.72
C LEU A 147 1.22 4.70 10.62
N LEU A 148 2.46 4.77 10.16
CA LEU A 148 3.14 6.04 9.89
C LEU A 148 2.75 6.59 8.52
N PHE A 149 2.85 5.76 7.50
CA PHE A 149 2.49 6.09 6.12
C PHE A 149 2.40 4.82 5.28
N THR A 150 1.91 4.99 4.05
CA THR A 150 1.98 3.97 2.99
C THR A 150 2.79 4.50 1.82
N THR A 151 3.54 3.61 1.15
CA THR A 151 4.42 4.03 0.05
C THR A 151 4.68 2.88 -0.93
N HIS A 152 5.37 3.17 -2.03
CA HIS A 152 5.95 2.15 -2.90
C HIS A 152 7.25 1.63 -2.26
N PRO A 153 7.55 0.31 -2.24
CA PRO A 153 8.74 -0.25 -1.58
C PRO A 153 10.06 0.42 -2.02
N MET A 154 10.19 0.78 -3.29
CA MET A 154 11.38 1.47 -3.82
C MET A 154 11.59 2.89 -3.28
N GLN A 155 10.60 3.46 -2.57
CA GLN A 155 10.77 4.74 -1.86
C GLN A 155 11.40 4.57 -0.48
N LEU A 156 11.55 3.36 0.01
CA LEU A 156 12.17 3.02 1.29
C LEU A 156 13.69 2.94 1.08
N THR A 157 14.33 4.10 0.87
CA THR A 157 15.80 4.19 0.71
C THR A 157 16.50 3.94 2.05
N GLU A 158 17.78 3.58 2.01
CA GLU A 158 18.60 3.39 3.22
C GLU A 158 18.59 4.62 4.12
N GLU A 159 18.70 5.82 3.54
CA GLU A 159 18.64 7.09 4.26
C GLU A 159 17.32 7.24 5.04
N ARG A 160 16.19 6.88 4.41
CA ARG A 160 14.88 6.92 5.06
C ARG A 160 14.77 5.86 6.16
N ILE A 161 15.31 4.66 5.95
CA ILE A 161 15.34 3.62 6.98
C ILE A 161 16.20 4.07 8.18
N ASP A 162 17.38 4.63 7.93
CA ASP A 162 18.24 5.19 9.00
C ASP A 162 17.48 6.27 9.79
N SER A 163 16.78 7.17 9.09
CA SER A 163 15.97 8.22 9.71
C SER A 163 14.80 7.64 10.53
N LEU A 164 14.07 6.64 10.01
CA LEU A 164 12.97 5.96 10.71
C LEU A 164 13.44 5.28 12.00
N LEU A 165 14.64 4.75 12.00
CA LEU A 165 15.24 4.05 13.14
C LEU A 165 15.94 4.99 14.13
N SER A 166 16.24 6.23 13.75
CA SER A 166 16.92 7.21 14.61
C SER A 166 16.07 7.76 15.77
N GLY A 167 14.78 7.41 15.82
CA GLY A 167 13.85 7.82 16.87
C GLY A 167 12.57 8.47 16.33
N GLU A 168 11.80 9.08 17.22
CA GLU A 168 10.49 9.65 16.88
C GLU A 168 10.60 10.82 15.89
N GLU A 169 11.58 11.69 16.08
CA GLU A 169 11.78 12.87 15.21
C GLU A 169 12.12 12.47 13.78
N GLY A 170 13.02 11.51 13.59
CA GLY A 170 13.36 10.98 12.26
C GLY A 170 12.17 10.28 11.61
N ALA A 171 11.42 9.48 12.37
CA ALA A 171 10.22 8.82 11.89
C ALA A 171 9.13 9.82 11.48
N ARG A 172 8.93 10.89 12.26
CA ARG A 172 8.00 11.99 11.96
C ARG A 172 8.38 12.69 10.65
N LYS A 173 9.65 13.07 10.48
CA LYS A 173 10.15 13.75 9.29
C LYS A 173 9.91 12.94 8.01
N VAL A 174 10.26 11.67 8.00
CA VAL A 174 10.02 10.78 6.85
C VAL A 174 8.53 10.61 6.58
N SER A 175 7.72 10.45 7.64
CA SER A 175 6.27 10.32 7.52
C SER A 175 5.63 11.57 6.90
N GLU A 176 5.99 12.75 7.36
CA GLU A 176 5.50 14.02 6.83
C GLU A 176 5.87 14.20 5.36
N GLU A 177 7.14 13.95 5.01
CA GLU A 177 7.62 14.02 3.62
C GLU A 177 6.84 13.11 2.67
N LEU A 178 6.71 11.83 3.03
CA LEU A 178 6.05 10.85 2.15
C LEU A 178 4.53 11.03 2.09
N ASN A 179 3.90 11.44 3.19
CA ASN A 179 2.47 11.76 3.19
C ASN A 179 2.19 13.01 2.35
N ALA A 180 2.98 14.07 2.48
CA ALA A 180 2.84 15.28 1.65
C ALA A 180 3.05 14.98 0.16
N ALA A 181 4.05 14.16 -0.18
CA ALA A 181 4.29 13.72 -1.55
C ALA A 181 3.12 12.89 -2.12
N LYS A 182 2.52 12.01 -1.31
CA LYS A 182 1.33 11.24 -1.69
C LYS A 182 0.14 12.17 -1.95
N GLU A 183 -0.18 13.06 -1.03
CA GLU A 183 -1.28 14.01 -1.18
C GLU A 183 -1.12 14.89 -2.43
N SER A 184 0.09 15.36 -2.70
CA SER A 184 0.39 16.15 -3.91
C SER A 184 0.11 15.35 -5.18
N ARG A 185 0.54 14.09 -5.24
CA ARG A 185 0.28 13.20 -6.39
C ARG A 185 -1.21 12.92 -6.57
N GLU A 186 -1.95 12.70 -5.48
CA GLU A 186 -3.39 12.47 -5.53
C GLU A 186 -4.15 13.70 -6.01
N LYS A 187 -3.77 14.90 -5.55
CA LYS A 187 -4.33 16.18 -6.05
C LYS A 187 -4.07 16.34 -7.54
N SER A 188 -2.83 16.14 -7.98
CA SER A 188 -2.46 16.22 -9.39
C SER A 188 -3.21 15.21 -10.26
N ALA A 189 -3.36 13.97 -9.79
CA ALA A 189 -4.10 12.93 -10.49
C ALA A 189 -5.60 13.27 -10.61
N LYS A 190 -6.21 13.83 -9.56
CA LYS A 190 -7.61 14.32 -9.61
C LYS A 190 -7.79 15.41 -10.66
N VAL A 191 -6.92 16.43 -10.65
CA VAL A 191 -6.96 17.53 -11.64
C VAL A 191 -6.80 16.99 -13.05
N LEU A 192 -5.83 16.10 -13.28
CA LEU A 192 -5.62 15.50 -14.61
C LEU A 192 -6.84 14.68 -15.08
N MET A 193 -7.50 13.98 -14.16
CA MET A 193 -8.72 13.22 -14.49
C MET A 193 -9.87 14.14 -14.84
N GLU A 194 -10.04 15.27 -14.14
CA GLU A 194 -11.04 16.28 -14.46
C GLU A 194 -10.78 16.93 -15.83
N ILE A 195 -9.52 17.27 -16.14
CA ILE A 195 -9.13 17.82 -17.46
C ILE A 195 -9.45 16.80 -18.57
N ARG A 196 -9.09 15.52 -18.38
CA ARG A 196 -9.40 14.46 -19.36
C ARG A 196 -10.89 14.28 -19.57
N LYS A 197 -11.69 14.36 -18.51
CA LYS A 197 -13.15 14.29 -18.58
C LYS A 197 -13.72 15.49 -19.36
N ALA A 198 -13.28 16.72 -19.04
CA ALA A 198 -13.67 17.93 -19.74
C ALA A 198 -13.30 17.89 -21.23
N ALA A 199 -12.10 17.41 -21.57
CA ALA A 199 -11.66 17.22 -22.94
C ALA A 199 -12.55 16.23 -23.71
N ALA A 200 -12.95 15.13 -23.07
CA ALA A 200 -13.84 14.13 -23.67
C ALA A 200 -15.25 14.68 -23.93
N THR A 201 -15.72 15.63 -23.12
CA THR A 201 -17.01 16.30 -23.28
C THR A 201 -16.93 17.61 -24.09
N LYS A 202 -15.72 18.01 -24.53
CA LYS A 202 -15.43 19.31 -25.18
C LYS A 202 -15.81 20.52 -24.31
N ASP A 203 -15.76 20.36 -23.01
CA ASP A 203 -15.99 21.43 -22.02
C ASP A 203 -14.72 22.26 -21.83
N ILE A 204 -14.51 23.25 -22.69
CA ILE A 204 -13.32 24.12 -22.73
C ILE A 204 -13.21 24.96 -21.46
N ALA A 205 -14.31 25.45 -20.90
CA ALA A 205 -14.30 26.30 -19.71
C ALA A 205 -13.76 25.54 -18.48
N THR A 206 -14.17 24.29 -18.29
CA THR A 206 -13.60 23.43 -17.21
C THR A 206 -12.14 23.12 -17.44
N MET A 207 -11.68 22.93 -18.68
CA MET A 207 -10.26 22.70 -18.98
C MET A 207 -9.40 23.92 -18.60
N GLU A 208 -9.80 25.14 -19.00
CA GLU A 208 -9.05 26.35 -18.71
C GLU A 208 -8.97 26.69 -17.22
N SER A 209 -10.01 26.37 -16.44
CA SER A 209 -10.02 26.62 -14.99
C SER A 209 -9.09 25.73 -14.16
N LYS A 210 -8.50 24.70 -14.76
CA LYS A 210 -7.67 23.68 -14.08
C LYS A 210 -6.18 23.72 -14.49
N ILE A 211 -5.82 24.62 -15.39
CA ILE A 211 -4.43 24.88 -15.80
C ILE A 211 -3.86 26.04 -14.99
#